data_694494be6789b349f8b512e4a92a4b10
#
_entry.id   694494be6789b349f8b512e4a92a4b10
#
_cell.length_a   1.000
_cell.length_b   1.000
_cell.length_c   1.000
_cell.angle_alpha   90.00
_cell.angle_beta   90.00
_cell.angle_gamma   90.00
#
_symmetry.space_group_name_H-M   'P 1'
#
loop_
_entity.id
_entity.type
_entity.pdbx_description
1 polymer ?
#
loop_
_entity_poly.entity_id
_entity_poly.type
_entity_poly.pdbx_seq_one_letter_code
_entity_poly.pdbx_strand_id
1 'polypeptide(L)'
;MPSRLTPHKSPKEQVSWHHRFTMSEIATADIPDMRVSDVELKMPSSSPSYTSLTLQQLSESGYSSQELFFIIGSDAFSEIEQWHNYPNLIEQSHFVVISRSGLSNVEVRKKIPSLSGRMRTISATKDQIADLDRTTKSLSIWLIETKTRNVSSSDVRELLYKNQSTDGLLPAAVRSYISKHHLYSDRPHTTVLP
;
A
#
# COMPACT_ATOMS: atom_id res chain seq x y z
N MET A 1 -7.23 -0.82 0.28
CA MET A 1 -7.96 -0.70 -1.01
C MET A 1 -7.20 -1.46 -2.09
N PRO A 2 -7.78 -2.49 -2.71
CA PRO A 2 -7.13 -3.15 -3.84
C PRO A 2 -7.23 -2.27 -5.09
N SER A 3 -6.10 -2.08 -5.77
CA SER A 3 -6.07 -1.33 -7.04
C SER A 3 -6.82 -2.07 -8.13
N ARG A 4 -7.56 -1.35 -8.98
CA ARG A 4 -8.22 -1.95 -10.15
C ARG A 4 -7.19 -2.25 -11.24
N LEU A 5 -6.44 -1.25 -11.63
CA LEU A 5 -5.40 -1.33 -12.65
C LEU A 5 -4.12 -0.67 -12.12
N THR A 6 -3.10 -1.46 -11.85
CA THR A 6 -1.82 -0.95 -11.37
C THR A 6 -1.04 -0.34 -12.54
N PRO A 7 -0.57 0.92 -12.48
CA PRO A 7 0.07 1.60 -13.60
C PRO A 7 1.27 0.88 -14.21
N HIS A 8 2.00 0.11 -13.39
CA HIS A 8 3.27 -0.52 -13.74
C HIS A 8 3.17 -2.03 -14.02
N LYS A 9 1.95 -2.60 -14.14
CA LYS A 9 1.77 -4.02 -14.40
C LYS A 9 0.75 -4.25 -15.52
N SER A 10 1.05 -5.18 -16.42
CA SER A 10 0.08 -5.56 -17.44
C SER A 10 -1.14 -6.28 -16.81
N PRO A 11 -2.35 -6.09 -17.32
CA PRO A 11 -3.54 -6.77 -16.83
C PRO A 11 -3.44 -8.31 -16.88
N LYS A 12 -2.66 -8.85 -17.81
CA LYS A 12 -2.44 -10.30 -17.98
C LYS A 12 -1.59 -10.93 -16.87
N GLU A 13 -0.79 -10.11 -16.17
CA GLU A 13 0.10 -10.57 -15.10
C GLU A 13 -0.53 -10.52 -13.71
N GLN A 14 -1.76 -10.06 -13.62
CA GLN A 14 -2.44 -9.88 -12.34
C GLN A 14 -3.65 -10.80 -12.24
N VAL A 15 -3.77 -11.45 -11.11
CA VAL A 15 -5.05 -12.07 -10.70
C VAL A 15 -6.11 -10.98 -10.69
N SER A 16 -7.32 -11.32 -11.15
CA SER A 16 -8.41 -10.37 -11.31
C SER A 16 -8.64 -9.54 -10.03
N TRP A 17 -9.10 -8.32 -10.20
CA TRP A 17 -9.37 -7.44 -9.06
C TRP A 17 -10.43 -8.04 -8.10
N HIS A 18 -11.38 -8.83 -8.61
CA HIS A 18 -12.38 -9.52 -7.79
C HIS A 18 -11.72 -10.48 -6.78
N HIS A 19 -10.81 -11.34 -7.24
CA HIS A 19 -10.09 -12.23 -6.34
C HIS A 19 -9.23 -11.46 -5.33
N ARG A 20 -8.57 -10.37 -5.75
CA ARG A 20 -7.74 -9.56 -4.87
C ARG A 20 -8.59 -8.84 -3.80
N PHE A 21 -9.77 -8.36 -4.19
CA PHE A 21 -10.73 -7.75 -3.27
C PHE A 21 -11.22 -8.77 -2.25
N THR A 22 -11.72 -9.93 -2.72
CA THR A 22 -12.20 -11.00 -1.83
C THR A 22 -11.11 -11.50 -0.88
N MET A 23 -9.88 -11.70 -1.36
CA MET A 23 -8.76 -12.08 -0.48
C MET A 23 -8.48 -11.01 0.59
N SER A 24 -8.63 -9.73 0.26
CA SER A 24 -8.48 -8.65 1.24
C SER A 24 -9.62 -8.66 2.26
N GLU A 25 -10.87 -8.88 1.84
CA GLU A 25 -12.00 -9.03 2.76
C GLU A 25 -11.81 -10.20 3.72
N ILE A 26 -11.42 -11.36 3.20
CA ILE A 26 -11.12 -12.54 4.02
C ILE A 26 -9.99 -12.24 5.01
N ALA A 27 -8.93 -11.53 4.57
CA ALA A 27 -7.79 -11.22 5.43
C ALA A 27 -8.11 -10.24 6.56
N THR A 28 -9.14 -9.41 6.40
CA THR A 28 -9.50 -8.36 7.37
C THR A 28 -10.79 -8.64 8.14
N ALA A 29 -11.47 -9.76 7.86
CA ALA A 29 -12.79 -10.08 8.41
C ALA A 29 -12.84 -10.05 9.94
N ASP A 30 -11.78 -10.52 10.59
CA ASP A 30 -11.69 -10.62 12.05
C ASP A 30 -10.92 -9.44 12.69
N ILE A 31 -10.57 -8.40 11.90
CA ILE A 31 -9.83 -7.24 12.42
C ILE A 31 -10.83 -6.10 12.69
N PRO A 32 -11.07 -5.73 13.97
CA PRO A 32 -11.92 -4.61 14.30
C PRO A 32 -11.46 -3.33 13.58
N ASP A 33 -12.40 -2.50 13.18
CA ASP A 33 -12.16 -1.18 12.56
C ASP A 33 -11.41 -1.21 11.21
N MET A 34 -11.19 -2.40 10.63
CA MET A 34 -10.60 -2.55 9.31
C MET A 34 -11.66 -2.94 8.28
N ARG A 35 -11.73 -2.19 7.19
CA ARG A 35 -12.67 -2.45 6.07
C ARG A 35 -11.94 -2.38 4.74
N VAL A 36 -12.33 -3.25 3.82
CA VAL A 36 -11.87 -3.17 2.44
C VAL A 36 -12.72 -2.16 1.70
N SER A 37 -12.07 -1.18 1.09
CA SER A 37 -12.76 -0.16 0.29
C SER A 37 -12.72 -0.51 -1.19
N ASP A 38 -13.82 -0.33 -1.88
CA ASP A 38 -14.02 -0.52 -3.31
C ASP A 38 -13.91 0.80 -4.12
N VAL A 39 -13.43 1.88 -3.49
CA VAL A 39 -13.37 3.21 -4.09
C VAL A 39 -12.65 3.20 -5.46
N GLU A 40 -11.53 2.49 -5.58
CA GLU A 40 -10.81 2.38 -6.84
C GLU A 40 -11.52 1.50 -7.88
N LEU A 41 -12.38 0.59 -7.43
CA LEU A 41 -13.14 -0.29 -8.31
C LEU A 41 -14.31 0.46 -8.97
N LYS A 42 -14.78 1.53 -8.36
CA LYS A 42 -15.85 2.42 -8.87
C LYS A 42 -15.31 3.46 -9.86
N MET A 43 -14.00 3.64 -9.94
CA MET A 43 -13.38 4.53 -10.93
C MET A 43 -13.55 3.99 -12.35
N PRO A 44 -13.50 4.85 -13.40
CA PRO A 44 -13.56 4.42 -14.79
C PRO A 44 -12.53 3.33 -15.10
N SER A 45 -12.93 2.31 -15.88
CA SER A 45 -12.09 1.14 -16.17
C SER A 45 -10.81 1.46 -16.95
N SER A 46 -10.78 2.58 -17.64
CA SER A 46 -9.63 3.07 -18.41
C SER A 46 -8.60 3.85 -17.59
N SER A 47 -8.94 4.24 -16.36
CA SER A 47 -8.05 5.03 -15.52
C SER A 47 -7.15 4.14 -14.69
N PRO A 48 -5.82 4.33 -14.74
CA PRO A 48 -4.91 3.69 -13.80
C PRO A 48 -5.23 4.09 -12.36
N SER A 49 -4.99 3.19 -11.41
CA SER A 49 -5.15 3.45 -9.97
C SER A 49 -4.01 4.32 -9.45
N TYR A 50 -4.07 5.61 -9.71
CA TYR A 50 -3.13 6.58 -9.13
C TYR A 50 -3.61 7.00 -7.73
N THR A 51 -2.70 7.03 -6.77
CA THR A 51 -2.99 7.44 -5.38
C THR A 51 -3.63 8.84 -5.31
N SER A 52 -3.19 9.78 -6.14
CA SER A 52 -3.76 11.14 -6.20
C SER A 52 -5.25 11.14 -6.59
N LEU A 53 -5.66 10.27 -7.52
CA LEU A 53 -7.07 10.14 -7.91
C LEU A 53 -7.89 9.46 -6.82
N THR A 54 -7.31 8.48 -6.14
CA THR A 54 -7.97 7.81 -5.00
C THR A 54 -8.22 8.79 -3.85
N LEU A 55 -7.21 9.60 -3.50
CA LEU A 55 -7.35 10.62 -2.45
C LEU A 55 -8.34 11.71 -2.85
N GLN A 56 -8.35 12.12 -4.11
CA GLN A 56 -9.35 13.04 -4.64
C GLN A 56 -10.77 12.48 -4.49
N GLN A 57 -10.99 11.21 -4.87
CA GLN A 57 -12.30 10.56 -4.74
C GLN A 57 -12.78 10.47 -3.28
N LEU A 58 -11.85 10.24 -2.34
CA LEU A 58 -12.16 10.26 -0.92
C LEU A 58 -12.53 11.67 -0.45
N SER A 59 -11.84 12.70 -0.92
CA SER A 59 -12.17 14.09 -0.63
C SER A 59 -13.55 14.47 -1.17
N GLU A 60 -13.88 14.07 -2.40
CA GLU A 60 -15.21 14.26 -3.00
C GLU A 60 -16.33 13.51 -2.23
N SER A 61 -15.96 12.45 -1.52
CA SER A 61 -16.85 11.70 -0.62
C SER A 61 -17.00 12.32 0.77
N GLY A 62 -16.38 13.48 1.03
CA GLY A 62 -16.54 14.25 2.24
C GLY A 62 -15.40 14.16 3.27
N TYR A 63 -14.34 13.40 2.99
CA TYR A 63 -13.15 13.35 3.87
C TYR A 63 -12.26 14.55 3.63
N SER A 64 -11.87 15.26 4.70
CA SER A 64 -10.85 16.30 4.58
C SER A 64 -9.46 15.67 4.47
N SER A 65 -8.52 16.38 3.84
CA SER A 65 -7.13 15.91 3.72
C SER A 65 -6.47 15.67 5.09
N GLN A 66 -6.92 16.36 6.13
CA GLN A 66 -6.42 16.22 7.51
C GLN A 66 -6.93 14.93 8.19
N GLU A 67 -8.00 14.33 7.71
CA GLU A 67 -8.54 13.05 8.21
C GLU A 67 -7.96 11.85 7.48
N LEU A 68 -7.27 12.08 6.36
CA LEU A 68 -6.71 11.03 5.52
C LEU A 68 -5.24 10.77 5.88
N PHE A 69 -4.92 9.50 6.12
CA PHE A 69 -3.56 9.02 6.36
C PHE A 69 -3.21 7.93 5.35
N PHE A 70 -2.31 8.25 4.43
CA PHE A 70 -1.84 7.29 3.43
C PHE A 70 -0.61 6.53 3.95
N ILE A 71 -0.77 5.21 4.19
CA ILE A 71 0.30 4.35 4.69
C ILE A 71 1.09 3.78 3.50
N ILE A 72 2.42 3.94 3.53
CA ILE A 72 3.31 3.57 2.44
C ILE A 72 4.64 3.03 2.97
N GLY A 73 5.27 2.11 2.23
CA GLY A 73 6.63 1.66 2.52
C GLY A 73 7.67 2.72 2.14
N SER A 74 8.80 2.75 2.86
CA SER A 74 9.89 3.71 2.62
C SER A 74 10.51 3.58 1.22
N ASP A 75 10.54 2.38 0.67
CA ASP A 75 10.97 2.08 -0.70
C ASP A 75 10.12 2.84 -1.73
N ALA A 76 8.80 2.65 -1.69
CA ALA A 76 7.87 3.32 -2.59
C ALA A 76 7.80 4.84 -2.34
N PHE A 77 7.85 5.28 -1.09
CA PHE A 77 7.87 6.71 -0.76
C PHE A 77 9.13 7.40 -1.27
N SER A 78 10.26 6.71 -1.36
CA SER A 78 11.50 7.29 -1.89
C SER A 78 11.42 7.70 -3.36
N GLU A 79 10.41 7.27 -4.08
CA GLU A 79 10.12 7.60 -5.48
C GLU A 79 8.92 8.55 -5.64
N ILE A 80 8.42 9.13 -4.54
CA ILE A 80 7.17 9.90 -4.50
C ILE A 80 7.19 11.11 -5.46
N GLU A 81 8.37 11.69 -5.73
CA GLU A 81 8.53 12.80 -6.65
C GLU A 81 8.20 12.43 -8.11
N GLN A 82 8.20 11.13 -8.45
CA GLN A 82 7.84 10.61 -9.76
C GLN A 82 6.36 10.21 -9.85
N TRP A 83 5.62 10.29 -8.74
CA TRP A 83 4.24 9.87 -8.71
C TRP A 83 3.32 10.89 -9.39
N HIS A 84 2.23 10.36 -9.95
CA HIS A 84 1.22 11.18 -10.61
C HIS A 84 0.74 12.32 -9.70
N ASN A 85 0.69 13.52 -10.29
CA ASN A 85 0.26 14.76 -9.64
C ASN A 85 1.17 15.24 -8.49
N TYR A 86 2.45 14.84 -8.43
CA TYR A 86 3.42 15.48 -7.54
C TYR A 86 3.72 16.91 -8.05
N PRO A 87 3.86 17.95 -7.19
CA PRO A 87 3.84 17.89 -5.72
C PRO A 87 2.44 17.98 -5.07
N ASN A 88 1.36 18.21 -5.82
CA ASN A 88 0.01 18.40 -5.27
C ASN A 88 -0.48 17.15 -4.50
N LEU A 89 0.01 15.96 -4.84
CA LEU A 89 -0.29 14.72 -4.13
C LEU A 89 -0.03 14.84 -2.62
N ILE A 90 1.04 15.55 -2.23
CA ILE A 90 1.45 15.71 -0.82
C ILE A 90 0.48 16.58 -0.02
N GLU A 91 -0.37 17.38 -0.72
CA GLU A 91 -1.40 18.22 -0.11
C GLU A 91 -2.76 17.50 0.06
N GLN A 92 -2.87 16.23 -0.33
CA GLN A 92 -4.13 15.50 -0.31
C GLN A 92 -4.34 14.65 0.96
N SER A 93 -3.26 14.34 1.71
CA SER A 93 -3.35 13.55 2.95
C SER A 93 -2.10 13.70 3.81
N HIS A 94 -2.16 13.20 5.04
CA HIS A 94 -0.96 12.84 5.77
C HIS A 94 -0.33 11.59 5.14
N PHE A 95 1.00 11.46 5.23
CA PHE A 95 1.72 10.25 4.82
C PHE A 95 2.32 9.55 6.04
N VAL A 96 2.09 8.25 6.15
CA VAL A 96 2.70 7.39 7.17
C VAL A 96 3.68 6.45 6.47
N VAL A 97 4.96 6.76 6.56
CA VAL A 97 6.03 6.03 5.89
C VAL A 97 6.62 5.01 6.84
N ILE A 98 6.44 3.74 6.51
CA ILE A 98 6.92 2.62 7.32
C ILE A 98 8.24 2.12 6.72
N SER A 99 9.33 2.24 7.50
CA SER A 99 10.60 1.64 7.10
C SER A 99 10.53 0.12 7.29
N ARG A 100 10.77 -0.59 6.20
CA ARG A 100 11.12 -2.00 6.21
C ARG A 100 12.64 -2.13 6.17
N SER A 101 13.18 -3.33 6.40
CA SER A 101 14.60 -3.62 6.23
C SER A 101 15.08 -3.12 4.86
N GLY A 102 15.82 -2.03 4.78
CA GLY A 102 16.38 -1.53 3.53
C GLY A 102 16.61 -0.02 3.45
N LEU A 103 15.68 0.81 3.90
CA LEU A 103 15.81 2.26 3.90
C LEU A 103 15.48 2.83 5.28
N SER A 104 16.50 3.34 5.95
CA SER A 104 16.34 4.05 7.23
C SER A 104 15.65 5.41 7.04
N ASN A 105 15.08 5.94 8.11
CA ASN A 105 14.48 7.29 8.10
C ASN A 105 15.47 8.37 7.66
N VAL A 106 16.76 8.19 7.95
CA VAL A 106 17.83 9.10 7.54
C VAL A 106 18.02 9.06 6.01
N GLU A 107 18.00 7.88 5.43
CA GLU A 107 18.15 7.72 3.98
C GLU A 107 16.93 8.25 3.22
N VAL A 108 15.72 8.07 3.74
CA VAL A 108 14.50 8.68 3.16
C VAL A 108 14.63 10.20 3.12
N ARG A 109 15.06 10.84 4.22
CA ARG A 109 15.28 12.31 4.27
C ARG A 109 16.33 12.78 3.26
N LYS A 110 17.39 12.02 3.07
CA LYS A 110 18.44 12.34 2.10
C LYS A 110 17.98 12.23 0.65
N LYS A 111 17.10 11.24 0.37
CA LYS A 111 16.59 11.03 -1.00
C LYS A 111 15.59 12.12 -1.43
N ILE A 112 14.82 12.66 -0.49
CA ILE A 112 13.76 13.64 -0.80
C ILE A 112 13.96 14.87 0.11
N PRO A 113 15.02 15.67 -0.12
CA PRO A 113 15.32 16.82 0.71
C PRO A 113 14.24 17.93 0.63
N SER A 114 13.54 18.01 -0.49
CA SER A 114 12.40 18.91 -0.73
C SER A 114 11.27 18.78 0.31
N LEU A 115 11.07 17.56 0.84
CA LEU A 115 10.03 17.26 1.82
C LEU A 115 10.55 17.14 3.26
N SER A 116 11.86 17.28 3.50
CA SER A 116 12.48 17.05 4.82
C SER A 116 11.89 17.90 5.95
N GLY A 117 11.48 19.14 5.65
CA GLY A 117 10.83 20.04 6.61
C GLY A 117 9.44 19.57 7.08
N ARG A 118 8.79 18.71 6.32
CA ARG A 118 7.47 18.10 6.64
C ARG A 118 7.58 16.74 7.30
N MET A 119 8.78 16.13 7.29
CA MET A 119 9.02 14.80 7.84
C MET A 119 9.22 14.85 9.36
N ARG A 120 8.51 14.02 10.08
CA ARG A 120 8.58 13.82 11.53
C ARG A 120 8.89 12.36 11.82
N THR A 121 9.87 12.09 12.66
CA THR A 121 10.17 10.72 13.09
C THR A 121 9.44 10.43 14.38
N ILE A 122 8.76 9.29 14.44
CA ILE A 122 8.09 8.79 15.63
C ILE A 122 8.47 7.32 15.87
N SER A 123 8.52 6.94 17.14
CA SER A 123 8.63 5.54 17.52
C SER A 123 7.25 4.86 17.44
N ALA A 124 7.22 3.57 17.10
CA ALA A 124 5.99 2.80 17.02
C ALA A 124 5.45 2.41 18.42
N THR A 125 5.37 3.37 19.34
CA THR A 125 4.75 3.19 20.66
C THR A 125 3.31 3.69 20.65
N LYS A 126 2.42 3.04 21.43
CA LYS A 126 1.00 3.42 21.49
C LYS A 126 0.79 4.90 21.82
N ASP A 127 1.57 5.43 22.76
CA ASP A 127 1.43 6.81 23.23
C ASP A 127 1.80 7.82 22.13
N GLN A 128 2.87 7.56 21.37
CA GLN A 128 3.30 8.44 20.30
C GLN A 128 2.40 8.36 19.06
N ILE A 129 1.78 7.20 18.80
CA ILE A 129 0.79 7.07 17.74
C ILE A 129 -0.51 7.81 18.10
N ALA A 130 -0.91 7.81 19.37
CA ALA A 130 -2.07 8.57 19.84
C ALA A 130 -1.89 10.10 19.72
N ASP A 131 -0.64 10.59 19.72
CA ASP A 131 -0.33 12.01 19.55
C ASP A 131 -0.35 12.46 18.08
N LEU A 132 -0.41 11.52 17.09
CA LEU A 132 -0.53 11.85 15.68
C LEU A 132 -1.76 12.72 15.37
N ASP A 133 -2.84 12.53 16.11
CA ASP A 133 -4.15 13.13 15.86
C ASP A 133 -4.28 14.54 16.45
N ARG A 134 -3.40 14.97 17.38
CA ARG A 134 -3.65 16.15 18.22
C ARG A 134 -2.83 17.39 17.90
N THR A 135 -1.79 17.30 17.10
CA THR A 135 -0.77 18.37 17.08
C THR A 135 -0.57 19.10 15.76
N THR A 136 -1.16 18.68 14.66
CA THR A 136 -0.83 19.31 13.37
C THR A 136 -2.04 19.82 12.60
N LYS A 137 -2.17 21.15 12.55
CA LYS A 137 -3.04 21.85 11.58
C LYS A 137 -2.50 21.76 10.14
N SER A 138 -1.29 21.24 9.94
CA SER A 138 -0.64 21.09 8.62
C SER A 138 -0.39 19.62 8.30
N LEU A 139 -0.55 19.24 7.03
CA LEU A 139 -0.26 17.89 6.54
C LEU A 139 1.21 17.53 6.79
N SER A 140 1.45 16.36 7.34
CA SER A 140 2.77 15.90 7.79
C SER A 140 3.11 14.54 7.19
N ILE A 141 4.41 14.26 7.12
CA ILE A 141 4.97 12.98 6.70
C ILE A 141 5.58 12.31 7.93
N TRP A 142 4.98 11.22 8.37
CA TRP A 142 5.38 10.51 9.58
C TRP A 142 6.30 9.35 9.21
N LEU A 143 7.55 9.38 9.66
CA LEU A 143 8.51 8.31 9.44
C LEU A 143 8.51 7.37 10.66
N ILE A 144 8.08 6.13 10.46
CA ILE A 144 7.96 5.12 11.51
C ILE A 144 8.95 3.99 11.26
N GLU A 145 9.86 3.76 12.21
CA GLU A 145 10.68 2.56 12.21
C GLU A 145 9.96 1.40 12.92
N THR A 146 9.79 0.30 12.20
CA THR A 146 9.18 -0.90 12.75
C THR A 146 10.01 -2.12 12.40
N LYS A 147 10.00 -3.11 13.31
CA LYS A 147 10.54 -4.45 13.02
C LYS A 147 9.49 -5.26 12.26
N THR A 148 9.30 -4.97 10.99
CA THR A 148 8.41 -5.76 10.15
C THR A 148 9.13 -6.98 9.58
N ARG A 149 8.38 -8.04 9.31
CA ARG A 149 8.91 -9.18 8.55
C ARG A 149 9.25 -8.71 7.12
N ASN A 150 10.41 -9.11 6.65
CA ASN A 150 10.79 -8.86 5.26
C ASN A 150 10.10 -9.89 4.35
N VAL A 151 8.84 -9.60 3.98
CA VAL A 151 8.03 -10.45 3.10
C VAL A 151 7.48 -9.58 1.98
N SER A 152 7.75 -9.97 0.74
CA SER A 152 7.15 -9.33 -0.43
C SER A 152 6.01 -10.18 -1.00
N SER A 153 5.05 -9.52 -1.65
CA SER A 153 4.01 -10.24 -2.39
C SER A 153 4.58 -11.08 -3.54
N SER A 154 5.75 -10.74 -4.06
CA SER A 154 6.43 -11.51 -5.10
C SER A 154 6.96 -12.82 -4.54
N ASP A 155 7.61 -12.79 -3.37
CA ASP A 155 8.13 -13.99 -2.69
C ASP A 155 6.99 -14.96 -2.37
N VAL A 156 5.87 -14.44 -1.84
CA VAL A 156 4.70 -15.26 -1.53
C VAL A 156 4.13 -15.93 -2.78
N ARG A 157 4.02 -15.20 -3.89
CA ARG A 157 3.54 -15.77 -5.16
C ARG A 157 4.50 -16.83 -5.69
N GLU A 158 5.80 -16.65 -5.54
CA GLU A 158 6.79 -17.64 -5.96
C GLU A 158 6.71 -18.92 -5.12
N LEU A 159 6.50 -18.80 -3.80
CA LEU A 159 6.27 -19.96 -2.94
C LEU A 159 5.01 -20.73 -3.36
N LEU A 160 3.89 -20.02 -3.63
CA LEU A 160 2.65 -20.61 -4.10
C LEU A 160 2.84 -21.34 -5.44
N TYR A 161 3.53 -20.69 -6.38
CA TYR A 161 3.86 -21.29 -7.67
C TYR A 161 4.68 -22.58 -7.52
N LYS A 162 5.64 -22.60 -6.59
CA LYS A 162 6.48 -23.79 -6.31
C LYS A 162 5.79 -24.82 -5.41
N ASN A 163 4.52 -24.63 -5.06
CA ASN A 163 3.78 -25.44 -4.09
C ASN A 163 4.53 -25.56 -2.73
N GLN A 164 5.23 -24.50 -2.32
CA GLN A 164 5.92 -24.42 -1.05
C GLN A 164 5.02 -23.82 0.03
N SER A 165 5.34 -24.12 1.30
CA SER A 165 4.55 -23.59 2.43
C SER A 165 4.59 -22.06 2.51
N THR A 166 3.42 -21.47 2.70
CA THR A 166 3.24 -20.04 3.00
C THR A 166 2.75 -19.83 4.43
N ASP A 167 3.03 -20.78 5.33
CA ASP A 167 2.63 -20.71 6.73
C ASP A 167 3.23 -19.48 7.43
N GLY A 168 2.37 -18.79 8.16
CA GLY A 168 2.75 -17.53 8.83
C GLY A 168 2.97 -16.33 7.89
N LEU A 169 2.85 -16.49 6.56
CA LEU A 169 2.93 -15.40 5.58
C LEU A 169 1.55 -14.94 5.12
N LEU A 170 0.58 -15.85 5.11
CA LEU A 170 -0.82 -15.58 4.74
C LEU A 170 -1.77 -16.12 5.81
N PRO A 171 -2.91 -15.45 6.06
CA PRO A 171 -4.00 -16.03 6.83
C PRO A 171 -4.46 -17.36 6.23
N ALA A 172 -4.80 -18.34 7.09
CA ALA A 172 -5.21 -19.67 6.63
C ALA A 172 -6.42 -19.63 5.67
N ALA A 173 -7.39 -18.77 5.96
CA ALA A 173 -8.57 -18.58 5.11
C ALA A 173 -8.22 -18.05 3.71
N VAL A 174 -7.23 -17.15 3.60
CA VAL A 174 -6.72 -16.65 2.31
C VAL A 174 -6.02 -17.77 1.54
N ARG A 175 -5.21 -18.60 2.21
CA ARG A 175 -4.57 -19.76 1.57
C ARG A 175 -5.61 -20.75 1.02
N SER A 176 -6.65 -21.05 1.80
CA SER A 176 -7.76 -21.92 1.36
C SER A 176 -8.47 -21.35 0.15
N TYR A 177 -8.70 -20.04 0.10
CA TYR A 177 -9.29 -19.36 -1.04
C TYR A 177 -8.39 -19.47 -2.27
N ILE A 178 -7.09 -19.20 -2.15
CA ILE A 178 -6.11 -19.31 -3.24
C ILE A 178 -6.11 -20.73 -3.82
N SER A 179 -6.04 -21.74 -2.96
CA SER A 179 -6.04 -23.14 -3.37
C SER A 179 -7.35 -23.54 -4.09
N LYS A 180 -8.50 -23.18 -3.53
CA LYS A 180 -9.83 -23.45 -4.09
C LYS A 180 -10.01 -22.87 -5.49
N HIS A 181 -9.44 -21.71 -5.75
CA HIS A 181 -9.58 -21.00 -7.02
C HIS A 181 -8.38 -21.16 -7.95
N HIS A 182 -7.43 -22.03 -7.60
CA HIS A 182 -6.21 -22.31 -8.38
C HIS A 182 -5.45 -21.02 -8.76
N LEU A 183 -5.38 -20.04 -7.82
CA LEU A 183 -4.70 -18.78 -8.07
C LEU A 183 -3.19 -18.94 -7.90
N TYR A 184 -2.42 -18.28 -8.76
CA TYR A 184 -0.95 -18.29 -8.74
C TYR A 184 -0.31 -19.66 -9.01
N SER A 185 -1.05 -20.61 -9.60
CA SER A 185 -0.54 -21.93 -9.99
C SER A 185 0.36 -21.86 -11.22
N ASP A 186 0.11 -20.90 -12.12
CA ASP A 186 0.86 -20.73 -13.36
C ASP A 186 1.83 -19.53 -13.26
N ARG A 187 3.03 -19.65 -13.81
CA ARG A 187 3.91 -18.49 -13.98
C ARG A 187 3.22 -17.47 -14.88
N PRO A 188 3.12 -16.20 -14.48
CA PRO A 188 2.89 -15.16 -15.47
C PRO A 188 4.03 -15.28 -16.51
N HIS A 189 3.68 -15.42 -17.77
CA HIS A 189 4.67 -15.46 -18.85
C HIS A 189 5.49 -14.16 -18.78
N THR A 190 6.69 -14.28 -18.24
CA THR A 190 7.71 -13.23 -18.38
C THR A 190 8.11 -13.27 -19.84
N THR A 191 7.45 -12.46 -20.66
CA THR A 191 7.96 -12.16 -21.99
C THR A 191 9.25 -11.38 -21.80
N VAL A 192 10.36 -12.10 -21.79
CA VAL A 192 11.67 -11.51 -22.01
C VAL A 192 11.59 -11.00 -23.45
N LEU A 193 11.39 -9.71 -23.62
CA LEU A 193 11.59 -9.06 -24.92
C LEU A 193 13.08 -9.15 -25.26
N PRO A 194 13.41 -9.52 -26.50
CA PRO A 194 14.78 -9.66 -26.95
C PRO A 194 15.54 -8.31 -26.95
#